data_a2bc70126de2f36d2a0e76f3bb440839
#
_entry.id   a2bc70126de2f36d2a0e76f3bb440839
#
_cell.length_a   1.000
_cell.length_b   1.000
_cell.length_c   1.000
_cell.angle_alpha   90.00
_cell.angle_beta   90.00
_cell.angle_gamma   90.00
#
_symmetry.space_group_name_H-M   'P 1'
#
loop_
_entity.id
_entity.type
_entity.pdbx_description
1 polymer ?
#
loop_
_entity_poly.entity_id
_entity_poly.type
_entity_poly.pdbx_seq_one_letter_code
_entity_poly.pdbx_strand_id
1 'polypeptide(L)'
;MSNLDVRIVRLEPSRVVAAYAFGSSPEMHAWASLLSWAKSKGLLNAPNAPALPRFFGFNNPVPDPGSPNYGYEQWMTVGPDVTTSVTADVTADSEVQVKEFSGGLYAVTRCRLSEIRETWKRLTEWNEEGPYRLAHHQWLEECLTPPVPVTGTERDLVYDLYLPIAK
;
A
#
# COMPACT_ATOMS: atom_id res chain seq x y z
N MET A 1 18.22 4.21 -21.56
CA MET A 1 18.25 5.30 -20.58
C MET A 1 16.87 5.52 -20.00
N SER A 2 16.79 5.44 -18.73
CA SER A 2 15.53 5.60 -18.03
C SER A 2 15.31 7.07 -17.71
N ASN A 3 14.28 7.68 -18.28
CA ASN A 3 13.86 9.02 -17.90
C ASN A 3 12.90 8.96 -16.70
N LEU A 4 13.17 8.05 -15.78
CA LEU A 4 12.34 7.86 -14.63
C LEU A 4 12.60 8.99 -13.62
N ASP A 5 11.54 9.66 -13.23
CA ASP A 5 11.59 10.71 -12.22
C ASP A 5 11.51 10.08 -10.84
N VAL A 6 12.64 9.99 -10.14
CA VAL A 6 12.75 9.32 -8.86
C VAL A 6 13.04 10.33 -7.76
N ARG A 7 12.25 10.25 -6.68
CA ARG A 7 12.44 11.06 -5.47
C ARG A 7 12.96 10.18 -4.36
N ILE A 8 13.80 10.74 -3.51
CA ILE A 8 14.26 10.04 -2.30
C ILE A 8 13.43 10.54 -1.13
N VAL A 9 12.69 9.64 -0.51
CA VAL A 9 11.70 9.97 0.53
C VAL A 9 11.96 9.12 1.77
N ARG A 10 11.91 9.74 2.93
CA ARG A 10 11.90 9.02 4.21
C ARG A 10 10.46 9.00 4.72
N LEU A 11 9.92 7.79 4.87
CA LEU A 11 8.64 7.63 5.53
C LEU A 11 8.86 7.53 7.03
N GLU A 12 8.09 8.31 7.78
CA GLU A 12 8.15 8.27 9.23
C GLU A 12 7.41 7.04 9.77
N PRO A 13 7.76 6.56 10.96
CA PRO A 13 6.99 5.51 11.60
C PRO A 13 5.52 5.92 11.74
N SER A 14 4.63 4.98 11.48
CA SER A 14 3.20 5.27 11.52
C SER A 14 2.42 4.03 11.92
N ARG A 15 1.20 4.26 12.39
CA ARG A 15 0.26 3.18 12.69
C ARG A 15 -0.64 2.98 11.49
N VAL A 16 -0.87 1.73 11.13
CA VAL A 16 -1.72 1.38 9.99
C VAL A 16 -2.73 0.33 10.38
N VAL A 17 -3.84 0.31 9.68
CA VAL A 17 -4.79 -0.79 9.70
C VAL A 17 -4.58 -1.56 8.41
N ALA A 18 -4.43 -2.88 8.52
CA ALA A 18 -4.11 -3.75 7.41
C ALA A 18 -5.24 -4.73 7.14
N ALA A 19 -5.65 -4.83 5.89
CA ALA A 19 -6.56 -5.85 5.40
C ALA A 19 -5.80 -6.77 4.45
N TYR A 20 -6.04 -8.07 4.56
CA TYR A 20 -5.34 -9.09 3.79
C TYR A 20 -6.32 -9.94 3.01
N ALA A 21 -5.95 -10.31 1.80
CA ALA A 21 -6.71 -11.26 1.00
C ALA A 21 -5.78 -12.14 0.19
N PHE A 22 -6.24 -13.34 -0.13
CA PHE A 22 -5.50 -14.29 -0.95
C PHE A 22 -6.44 -14.87 -2.01
N GLY A 23 -5.97 -14.97 -3.24
CA GLY A 23 -6.76 -15.50 -4.34
C GLY A 23 -6.28 -15.01 -5.68
N SER A 24 -7.15 -15.08 -6.71
CA SER A 24 -6.80 -14.71 -8.07
C SER A 24 -6.79 -13.21 -8.34
N SER A 25 -7.49 -12.43 -7.51
CA SER A 25 -7.52 -10.97 -7.60
C SER A 25 -7.68 -10.40 -6.19
N PRO A 26 -6.67 -10.61 -5.33
CA PRO A 26 -6.83 -10.28 -3.91
C PRO A 26 -6.90 -8.79 -3.62
N GLU A 27 -6.39 -7.93 -4.52
CA GLU A 27 -6.39 -6.48 -4.32
C GLU A 27 -7.80 -5.94 -4.06
N MET A 28 -8.76 -6.37 -4.87
CA MET A 28 -10.14 -5.89 -4.75
C MET A 28 -10.76 -6.30 -3.41
N HIS A 29 -10.49 -7.52 -2.98
CA HIS A 29 -11.00 -8.02 -1.71
C HIS A 29 -10.36 -7.30 -0.52
N ALA A 30 -9.04 -7.08 -0.58
CA ALA A 30 -8.34 -6.36 0.47
C ALA A 30 -8.85 -4.91 0.57
N TRP A 31 -9.02 -4.23 -0.56
CA TRP A 31 -9.58 -2.88 -0.59
C TRP A 31 -10.99 -2.85 -0.02
N ALA A 32 -11.86 -3.76 -0.46
CA ALA A 32 -13.25 -3.80 -0.01
C ALA A 32 -13.34 -4.03 1.50
N SER A 33 -12.55 -4.95 2.03
CA SER A 33 -12.52 -5.24 3.47
C SER A 33 -12.04 -4.03 4.27
N LEU A 34 -10.97 -3.38 3.80
CA LEU A 34 -10.41 -2.23 4.48
C LEU A 34 -11.37 -1.05 4.50
N LEU A 35 -11.95 -0.72 3.35
CA LEU A 35 -12.87 0.41 3.23
C LEU A 35 -14.16 0.18 4.00
N SER A 36 -14.69 -1.04 3.97
CA SER A 36 -15.87 -1.40 4.73
C SER A 36 -15.64 -1.25 6.23
N TRP A 37 -14.50 -1.77 6.71
CA TRP A 37 -14.12 -1.64 8.11
C TRP A 37 -13.95 -0.17 8.50
N ALA A 38 -13.20 0.60 7.71
CA ALA A 38 -12.93 2.01 7.98
C ALA A 38 -14.22 2.84 8.00
N LYS A 39 -15.14 2.55 7.09
CA LYS A 39 -16.44 3.20 7.02
C LYS A 39 -17.25 2.91 8.29
N SER A 40 -17.25 1.65 8.74
CA SER A 40 -17.99 1.24 9.94
C SER A 40 -17.46 1.92 11.20
N LYS A 41 -16.19 2.32 11.20
CA LYS A 41 -15.55 3.02 12.34
C LYS A 41 -15.52 4.53 12.18
N GLY A 42 -16.12 5.07 11.10
CA GLY A 42 -16.17 6.51 10.86
C GLY A 42 -14.84 7.14 10.48
N LEU A 43 -13.87 6.35 10.05
CA LEU A 43 -12.51 6.84 9.78
C LEU A 43 -12.35 7.50 8.41
N LEU A 44 -13.24 7.22 7.47
CA LEU A 44 -13.15 7.79 6.12
C LEU A 44 -13.74 9.18 5.99
N ASN A 45 -14.70 9.53 6.84
CA ASN A 45 -15.47 10.77 6.73
C ASN A 45 -15.46 11.59 8.02
N ALA A 46 -14.38 11.50 8.80
CA ALA A 46 -14.27 12.28 10.02
C ALA A 46 -14.05 13.76 9.64
N PRO A 47 -15.01 14.64 9.87
CA PRO A 47 -14.90 16.05 9.44
C PRO A 47 -13.78 16.81 10.16
N ASN A 48 -13.26 16.25 11.25
CA ASN A 48 -12.19 16.86 12.04
C ASN A 48 -10.88 16.08 11.94
N ALA A 49 -10.74 15.16 10.98
CA ALA A 49 -9.49 14.45 10.79
C ALA A 49 -8.41 15.44 10.38
N PRO A 50 -7.28 15.51 11.09
CA PRO A 50 -6.24 16.50 10.79
C PRO A 50 -5.51 16.25 9.46
N ALA A 51 -5.62 15.05 8.91
CA ALA A 51 -5.04 14.71 7.62
C ALA A 51 -5.84 13.58 6.98
N LEU A 52 -5.86 13.57 5.65
CA LEU A 52 -6.45 12.47 4.92
C LEU A 52 -5.60 11.21 5.14
N PRO A 53 -6.21 10.04 5.30
CA PRO A 53 -5.46 8.80 5.42
C PRO A 53 -4.71 8.49 4.13
N ARG A 54 -3.57 7.85 4.27
CA ARG A 54 -2.78 7.36 3.13
C ARG A 54 -3.01 5.85 3.00
N PHE A 55 -2.97 5.37 1.77
CA PHE A 55 -3.26 3.96 1.46
C PHE A 55 -2.06 3.34 0.77
N PHE A 56 -1.49 2.30 1.40
CA PHE A 56 -0.35 1.56 0.89
C PHE A 56 -0.72 0.09 0.71
N GLY A 57 -0.20 -0.53 -0.33
CA GLY A 57 -0.42 -1.95 -0.55
C GLY A 57 0.83 -2.66 -1.03
N PHE A 58 0.82 -3.98 -0.94
CA PHE A 58 1.92 -4.82 -1.41
C PHE A 58 1.47 -6.28 -1.54
N ASN A 59 2.16 -7.01 -2.42
CA ASN A 59 1.94 -8.45 -2.57
C ASN A 59 2.55 -9.21 -1.38
N ASN A 60 1.80 -10.16 -0.82
CA ASN A 60 2.23 -10.95 0.33
C ASN A 60 1.48 -12.29 0.41
N PRO A 61 2.02 -13.37 -0.11
CA PRO A 61 3.24 -13.45 -0.91
C PRO A 61 3.01 -13.00 -2.36
N VAL A 62 4.13 -12.75 -3.05
CA VAL A 62 4.09 -12.51 -4.49
C VAL A 62 3.64 -13.78 -5.21
N PRO A 63 3.04 -13.66 -6.41
CA PRO A 63 2.61 -14.86 -7.13
C PRO A 63 3.79 -15.71 -7.57
N ASP A 64 3.67 -17.02 -7.36
CA ASP A 64 4.62 -17.98 -7.90
C ASP A 64 4.39 -18.13 -9.41
N PRO A 65 5.44 -18.43 -10.18
CA PRO A 65 5.26 -18.70 -11.61
C PRO A 65 4.25 -19.84 -11.84
N GLY A 66 3.26 -19.54 -12.66
CA GLY A 66 2.22 -20.51 -12.99
C GLY A 66 1.07 -20.60 -12.02
N SER A 67 1.12 -19.89 -10.90
CA SER A 67 0.00 -19.83 -9.96
C SER A 67 -0.88 -18.60 -10.24
N PRO A 68 -2.21 -18.78 -10.35
CA PRO A 68 -3.11 -17.66 -10.49
C PRO A 68 -3.40 -16.96 -9.15
N ASN A 69 -2.98 -17.54 -8.03
CA ASN A 69 -3.31 -17.06 -6.70
C ASN A 69 -2.10 -16.44 -6.01
N TYR A 70 -2.33 -15.35 -5.30
CA TYR A 70 -1.32 -14.68 -4.49
C TYR A 70 -2.00 -13.91 -3.37
N GLY A 71 -1.20 -13.37 -2.46
CA GLY A 71 -1.72 -12.56 -1.36
C GLY A 71 -1.49 -11.09 -1.61
N TYR A 72 -2.39 -10.25 -1.09
CA TYR A 72 -2.24 -8.81 -1.12
C TYR A 72 -2.65 -8.24 0.22
N GLU A 73 -1.84 -7.32 0.72
CA GLU A 73 -2.12 -6.61 1.96
C GLU A 73 -2.32 -5.13 1.65
N GLN A 74 -3.41 -4.55 2.16
CA GLN A 74 -3.73 -3.14 1.94
C GLN A 74 -3.78 -2.43 3.28
N TRP A 75 -3.02 -1.35 3.39
CA TRP A 75 -2.91 -0.54 4.61
C TRP A 75 -3.61 0.80 4.46
N MET A 76 -4.15 1.29 5.57
CA MET A 76 -4.61 2.66 5.72
C MET A 76 -3.93 3.25 6.95
N THR A 77 -3.32 4.43 6.82
CA THR A 77 -2.74 5.10 7.99
C THR A 77 -3.83 5.58 8.93
N VAL A 78 -3.59 5.43 10.23
CA VAL A 78 -4.55 5.82 11.27
C VAL A 78 -3.82 6.60 12.36
N GLY A 79 -4.58 7.31 13.19
CA GLY A 79 -4.02 8.07 14.29
C GLY A 79 -3.58 7.18 15.45
N PRO A 80 -2.82 7.73 16.40
CA PRO A 80 -2.30 6.97 17.54
C PRO A 80 -3.38 6.50 18.51
N ASP A 81 -4.57 7.06 18.44
CA ASP A 81 -5.70 6.66 19.27
C ASP A 81 -6.43 5.43 18.76
N VAL A 82 -6.12 4.97 17.54
CA VAL A 82 -6.63 3.70 17.05
C VAL A 82 -5.81 2.59 17.70
N THR A 83 -6.46 1.79 18.53
CA THR A 83 -5.80 0.79 19.39
C THR A 83 -6.27 -0.62 19.05
N THR A 84 -5.66 -1.59 19.73
CA THR A 84 -6.03 -3.00 19.56
C THR A 84 -7.50 -3.29 19.91
N SER A 85 -8.13 -2.44 20.73
CA SER A 85 -9.56 -2.60 21.04
C SER A 85 -10.42 -2.40 19.79
N VAL A 86 -9.96 -1.63 18.82
CA VAL A 86 -10.64 -1.47 17.53
C VAL A 86 -10.61 -2.77 16.75
N THR A 87 -9.50 -3.51 16.84
CA THR A 87 -9.37 -4.81 16.16
C THR A 87 -10.10 -5.93 16.89
N ALA A 88 -10.42 -5.75 18.18
CA ALA A 88 -11.19 -6.75 18.93
C ALA A 88 -12.60 -6.94 18.35
N ASP A 89 -13.12 -5.94 17.64
CA ASP A 89 -14.41 -6.02 16.96
C ASP A 89 -14.31 -6.69 15.59
N VAL A 90 -13.11 -7.04 15.18
CA VAL A 90 -12.88 -7.67 13.89
C VAL A 90 -13.24 -9.15 14.01
N THR A 91 -14.20 -9.60 13.22
CA THR A 91 -14.55 -11.01 13.16
C THR A 91 -13.46 -11.78 12.42
N ALA A 92 -13.46 -13.11 12.60
CA ALA A 92 -12.48 -13.95 11.91
C ALA A 92 -12.52 -13.80 10.39
N ASP A 93 -13.64 -13.34 9.85
CA ASP A 93 -13.84 -13.19 8.40
C ASP A 93 -13.33 -11.86 7.85
N SER A 94 -13.01 -10.88 8.68
CA SER A 94 -12.64 -9.54 8.20
C SER A 94 -11.15 -9.36 7.98
N GLU A 95 -10.31 -10.16 8.62
CA GLU A 95 -8.84 -10.17 8.44
C GLU A 95 -8.18 -8.78 8.53
N VAL A 96 -8.76 -7.87 9.30
CA VAL A 96 -8.24 -6.53 9.49
C VAL A 96 -7.49 -6.45 10.81
N GLN A 97 -6.27 -5.92 10.78
CA GLN A 97 -5.38 -5.82 11.95
C GLN A 97 -4.74 -4.45 12.05
N VAL A 98 -4.49 -4.01 13.28
CA VAL A 98 -3.68 -2.81 13.52
C VAL A 98 -2.20 -3.23 13.55
N LYS A 99 -1.37 -2.50 12.81
CA LYS A 99 0.07 -2.77 12.75
C LYS A 99 0.86 -1.48 12.94
N GLU A 100 2.07 -1.61 13.47
CA GLU A 100 3.02 -0.51 13.52
C GLU A 100 3.98 -0.64 12.33
N PHE A 101 4.10 0.44 11.56
CA PHE A 101 5.04 0.53 10.45
C PHE A 101 6.23 1.38 10.88
N SER A 102 7.43 0.82 10.77
CA SER A 102 8.64 1.50 11.26
C SER A 102 9.15 2.59 10.31
N GLY A 103 8.58 2.72 9.12
CA GLY A 103 9.05 3.70 8.13
C GLY A 103 10.34 3.26 7.46
N GLY A 104 11.03 4.18 6.83
CA GLY A 104 12.29 3.90 6.20
C GLY A 104 12.59 4.82 5.02
N LEU A 105 13.76 4.62 4.43
CA LEU A 105 14.20 5.41 3.27
C LEU A 105 13.79 4.70 1.99
N TYR A 106 13.25 5.47 1.04
CA TYR A 106 12.69 4.93 -0.19
C TYR A 106 13.08 5.75 -1.41
N ALA A 107 13.24 5.05 -2.53
CA ALA A 107 13.23 5.65 -3.86
C ALA A 107 11.80 5.56 -4.38
N VAL A 108 11.23 6.68 -4.81
CA VAL A 108 9.81 6.77 -5.12
C VAL A 108 9.61 7.31 -6.54
N THR A 109 8.77 6.64 -7.30
CA THR A 109 8.38 7.12 -8.62
C THR A 109 6.88 6.97 -8.83
N ARG A 110 6.31 7.85 -9.63
CA ARG A 110 4.86 7.89 -9.87
C ARG A 110 4.51 7.23 -11.19
N CYS A 111 3.39 6.51 -11.20
CA CYS A 111 2.88 5.89 -12.41
C CYS A 111 1.36 5.70 -12.33
N ARG A 112 0.77 5.30 -13.45
CA ARG A 112 -0.62 4.84 -13.48
C ARG A 112 -0.66 3.34 -13.25
N LEU A 113 -1.80 2.84 -12.78
CA LEU A 113 -1.98 1.42 -12.51
C LEU A 113 -1.66 0.56 -13.75
N SER A 114 -2.04 1.02 -14.94
CA SER A 114 -1.77 0.31 -16.18
C SER A 114 -0.28 0.15 -16.49
N GLU A 115 0.57 0.96 -15.86
CA GLU A 115 2.01 0.98 -16.09
C GLU A 115 2.81 0.40 -14.92
N ILE A 116 2.12 -0.11 -13.90
CA ILE A 116 2.75 -0.43 -12.62
C ILE A 116 3.84 -1.48 -12.73
N ARG A 117 3.61 -2.52 -13.52
CA ARG A 117 4.59 -3.61 -13.69
C ARG A 117 5.86 -3.12 -14.37
N GLU A 118 5.72 -2.37 -15.44
CA GLU A 118 6.86 -1.82 -16.17
C GLU A 118 7.59 -0.79 -15.33
N THR A 119 6.87 0.01 -14.56
CA THR A 119 7.47 1.02 -13.71
C THR A 119 8.28 0.39 -12.58
N TRP A 120 7.79 -0.69 -11.97
CA TRP A 120 8.58 -1.43 -10.97
C TRP A 120 9.90 -1.93 -11.57
N LYS A 121 9.85 -2.48 -12.78
CA LYS A 121 11.05 -2.93 -13.47
C LYS A 121 12.04 -1.78 -13.67
N ARG A 122 11.57 -0.65 -14.16
CA ARG A 122 12.41 0.52 -14.40
C ARG A 122 12.99 1.07 -13.10
N LEU A 123 12.23 1.06 -12.02
CA LEU A 123 12.68 1.55 -10.73
C LEU A 123 13.78 0.64 -10.14
N THR A 124 13.64 -0.68 -10.27
CA THR A 124 14.69 -1.60 -9.81
C THR A 124 15.95 -1.45 -10.65
N GLU A 125 15.84 -1.31 -11.95
CA GLU A 125 16.98 -1.05 -12.83
C GLU A 125 17.68 0.27 -12.48
N TRP A 126 16.89 1.31 -12.20
CA TRP A 126 17.41 2.59 -11.75
C TRP A 126 18.24 2.42 -10.46
N ASN A 127 17.76 1.62 -9.54
CA ASN A 127 18.47 1.38 -8.28
C ASN A 127 19.77 0.60 -8.49
N GLU A 128 19.75 -0.40 -9.38
CA GLU A 128 20.94 -1.20 -9.69
C GLU A 128 22.08 -0.35 -10.27
N GLU A 129 21.72 0.65 -11.03
CA GLU A 129 22.70 1.56 -11.67
C GLU A 129 23.08 2.74 -10.78
N GLY A 130 22.39 2.94 -9.67
CA GLY A 130 22.53 4.12 -8.84
C GLY A 130 23.39 3.90 -7.60
N PRO A 131 23.53 4.95 -6.76
CA PRO A 131 24.40 4.91 -5.60
C PRO A 131 23.79 4.25 -4.37
N TYR A 132 22.52 3.88 -4.40
CA TYR A 132 21.85 3.31 -3.25
C TYR A 132 21.82 1.80 -3.33
N ARG A 133 21.86 1.15 -2.17
CA ARG A 133 21.68 -0.30 -2.06
C ARG A 133 20.22 -0.62 -1.83
N LEU A 134 19.78 -1.76 -2.32
CA LEU A 134 18.45 -2.26 -2.01
C LEU A 134 18.41 -2.63 -0.53
N ALA A 135 17.39 -2.14 0.17
CA ALA A 135 17.18 -2.46 1.58
C ALA A 135 16.10 -3.52 1.75
N HIS A 136 15.87 -3.94 2.99
CA HIS A 136 14.99 -5.07 3.28
C HIS A 136 13.66 -4.70 3.93
N HIS A 137 13.37 -3.40 4.12
CA HIS A 137 12.09 -3.01 4.66
C HIS A 137 11.01 -3.13 3.58
N GLN A 138 9.76 -2.90 3.93
CA GLN A 138 8.62 -3.25 3.11
C GLN A 138 8.56 -2.42 1.82
N TRP A 139 8.45 -3.09 0.68
CA TRP A 139 8.10 -2.47 -0.61
C TRP A 139 6.64 -2.05 -0.55
N LEU A 140 6.32 -0.86 -1.06
CA LEU A 140 4.97 -0.32 -0.96
C LEU A 140 4.50 0.29 -2.27
N GLU A 141 3.19 0.22 -2.49
CA GLU A 141 2.48 0.91 -3.57
C GLU A 141 1.46 1.82 -2.92
N GLU A 142 1.66 3.12 -2.99
CA GLU A 142 0.69 4.08 -2.43
C GLU A 142 -0.33 4.48 -3.48
N CYS A 143 -1.60 4.24 -3.20
CA CYS A 143 -2.68 4.70 -4.06
C CYS A 143 -2.98 6.16 -3.77
N LEU A 144 -2.76 7.02 -4.76
CA LEU A 144 -2.96 8.46 -4.62
C LEU A 144 -4.39 8.88 -4.97
N THR A 145 -5.12 8.00 -5.65
CA THR A 145 -6.51 8.22 -6.05
C THR A 145 -7.37 7.07 -5.52
N PRO A 146 -7.60 7.00 -4.20
CA PRO A 146 -8.28 5.85 -3.61
C PRO A 146 -9.64 5.60 -4.25
N PRO A 147 -9.98 4.34 -4.52
CA PRO A 147 -11.27 3.99 -5.14
C PRO A 147 -12.38 4.05 -4.10
N VAL A 148 -12.93 5.22 -3.86
CA VAL A 148 -14.03 5.42 -2.93
C VAL A 148 -15.13 6.20 -3.66
N PRO A 149 -16.23 5.56 -4.02
CA PRO A 149 -16.50 4.12 -4.01
C PRO A 149 -15.70 3.37 -5.07
N VAL A 150 -15.56 2.07 -4.89
CA VAL A 150 -14.89 1.24 -5.88
C VAL A 150 -15.76 1.21 -7.14
N THR A 151 -15.42 2.04 -8.10
CA THR A 151 -16.04 2.04 -9.42
C THR A 151 -15.04 1.44 -10.41
N GLY A 152 -15.49 0.75 -11.42
CA GLY A 152 -14.64 -0.02 -12.32
C GLY A 152 -13.67 0.75 -13.20
N THR A 153 -13.22 1.94 -12.79
CA THR A 153 -12.30 2.77 -13.56
C THR A 153 -10.85 2.64 -13.03
N GLU A 154 -10.44 1.43 -12.71
CA GLU A 154 -9.15 1.14 -12.08
C GLU A 154 -7.95 1.62 -12.89
N ARG A 155 -8.06 1.63 -14.21
CA ARG A 155 -6.97 2.06 -15.11
C ARG A 155 -6.58 3.53 -14.93
N ASP A 156 -7.43 4.35 -14.31
CA ASP A 156 -7.14 5.76 -14.07
C ASP A 156 -6.49 6.02 -12.71
N LEU A 157 -6.26 4.95 -11.92
CA LEU A 157 -5.63 5.09 -10.61
C LEU A 157 -4.18 5.47 -10.76
N VAL A 158 -3.74 6.36 -9.87
CA VAL A 158 -2.36 6.86 -9.83
C VAL A 158 -1.69 6.32 -8.57
N TYR A 159 -0.47 5.85 -8.73
CA TYR A 159 0.31 5.23 -7.65
C TYR A 159 1.68 5.87 -7.53
N ASP A 160 2.19 5.93 -6.30
CA ASP A 160 3.61 6.10 -6.03
C ASP A 160 4.18 4.75 -5.61
N LEU A 161 5.26 4.33 -6.25
CA LEU A 161 5.95 3.09 -5.94
C LEU A 161 7.14 3.39 -5.05
N TYR A 162 7.25 2.66 -3.94
CA TYR A 162 8.26 2.87 -2.90
C TYR A 162 9.22 1.69 -2.88
N LEU A 163 10.42 1.88 -3.40
CA LEU A 163 11.48 0.88 -3.37
C LEU A 163 12.37 1.13 -2.15
N PRO A 164 12.48 0.17 -1.22
CA PRO A 164 13.32 0.39 -0.03
C PRO A 164 14.79 0.46 -0.40
N ILE A 165 15.46 1.50 0.09
CA ILE A 165 16.87 1.74 -0.20
C ILE A 165 17.65 2.06 1.07
N ALA A 166 18.98 1.91 0.98
CA ALA A 166 19.92 2.29 2.02
C ALA A 166 21.11 3.01 1.38
N LYS A 167 21.70 3.93 2.13
CA LYS A 167 22.92 4.62 1.71
C LYS A 167 24.13 3.73 1.78
#